data_cedff9ef1da9781b749461dae825ab62
#
_entry.id   cedff9ef1da9781b749461dae825ab62
#
_cell.length_a   1.000
_cell.length_b   1.000
_cell.length_c   1.000
_cell.angle_alpha   90.00
_cell.angle_beta   90.00
_cell.angle_gamma   90.00
#
_symmetry.space_group_name_H-M   'P 1'
#
loop_
_entity.id
_entity.type
_entity.pdbx_description
1 polymer ?
#
loop_
_entity_poly.entity_id
_entity_poly.type
_entity_poly.pdbx_seq_one_letter_code
_entity_poly.pdbx_strand_id
1 'polypeptide(L)'
;GAHEIIFPGATFDYSFVAKDAGTFWYHPHFHADLQIERGLYGPILIREDARPASPSARILVLDDVKLTSDGALAGEWTAMDIAHGRHGNVLLVNGVPAAVEASPGAPSPSAGARPVVRATAGSRERWHLINAANGRFFHLTVPGHPFEVIGWDGGLLPTTYLADTLLISPGERYDVLLPVPGSPGERLELRTLPYDRGEGVGDASESLLLDIEVGRGAPFDAAPGHAGTIAALPVDTTTVTRSFTLDEDLASKYGPLFFINNEIWPFNNPIDAHLGDIEVWEVKNVMGGDHPFHLHGMFFQVLSRADVAEPRLGWKDTVLVGRSSSVRFAVRYDTLGMWMYHCQIPEHAERGMMGEVMVAAP
;
A
#
# COMPACT_ATOMS: atom_id res chain seq x y z
N GLY A 1 17.54 -3.50 8.32
CA GLY A 1 17.61 -3.78 9.76
C GLY A 1 17.21 -2.56 10.55
N ALA A 2 16.73 -2.76 11.78
CA ALA A 2 16.41 -1.66 12.68
C ALA A 2 17.70 -0.86 13.00
N HIS A 3 17.61 0.45 12.96
CA HIS A 3 18.66 1.34 13.42
C HIS A 3 18.18 2.11 14.67
N GLU A 4 19.11 2.76 15.34
CA GLU A 4 18.79 3.58 16.52
C GLU A 4 17.86 4.75 16.16
N ILE A 5 17.10 5.22 17.15
CA ILE A 5 16.22 6.39 17.00
C ILE A 5 17.04 7.61 16.61
N ILE A 6 16.61 8.33 15.59
CA ILE A 6 17.19 9.59 15.16
C ILE A 6 16.62 10.69 16.05
N PHE A 7 17.42 11.23 16.97
CA PHE A 7 17.00 12.30 17.86
C PHE A 7 16.87 13.65 17.14
N PRO A 8 16.08 14.59 17.66
CA PRO A 8 15.97 15.93 17.12
C PRO A 8 17.33 16.59 16.95
N GLY A 9 17.61 17.13 15.74
CA GLY A 9 18.90 17.73 15.40
C GLY A 9 19.98 16.75 14.94
N ALA A 10 19.75 15.44 15.04
CA ALA A 10 20.65 14.43 14.48
C ALA A 10 20.35 14.15 13.00
N THR A 11 21.33 13.56 12.32
CA THR A 11 21.25 13.12 10.92
C THR A 11 21.58 11.64 10.84
N PHE A 12 20.91 10.93 9.96
CA PHE A 12 21.23 9.55 9.60
C PHE A 12 21.29 9.40 8.08
N ASP A 13 22.41 8.86 7.58
CA ASP A 13 22.62 8.66 6.16
C ASP A 13 22.24 7.22 5.77
N TYR A 14 21.24 7.09 4.92
CA TYR A 14 20.84 5.79 4.34
C TYR A 14 21.66 5.51 3.09
N SER A 15 22.34 4.36 3.06
CA SER A 15 23.08 3.90 1.88
C SER A 15 22.74 2.45 1.59
N PHE A 16 22.25 2.18 0.38
CA PHE A 16 21.90 0.84 -0.06
C PHE A 16 22.06 0.69 -1.57
N VAL A 17 22.19 -0.55 -2.02
CA VAL A 17 22.18 -0.89 -3.45
C VAL A 17 20.76 -1.25 -3.84
N ALA A 18 20.17 -0.46 -4.75
CA ALA A 18 18.87 -0.74 -5.33
C ALA A 18 18.99 -1.94 -6.30
N LYS A 19 18.62 -3.13 -5.86
CA LYS A 19 18.75 -4.37 -6.64
C LYS A 19 17.52 -4.64 -7.51
N ASP A 20 16.35 -4.32 -6.98
CA ASP A 20 15.07 -4.66 -7.55
C ASP A 20 14.39 -3.39 -8.07
N ALA A 21 13.95 -3.44 -9.33
CA ALA A 21 13.16 -2.36 -9.92
C ALA A 21 11.72 -2.44 -9.42
N GLY A 22 11.12 -1.28 -9.18
CA GLY A 22 9.73 -1.22 -8.70
C GLY A 22 9.37 0.15 -8.14
N THR A 23 8.15 0.21 -7.65
CA THR A 23 7.59 1.38 -6.98
C THR A 23 7.59 1.15 -5.48
N PHE A 24 8.39 1.91 -4.78
CA PHE A 24 8.56 1.84 -3.33
C PHE A 24 8.22 3.17 -2.68
N TRP A 25 8.20 3.16 -1.35
CA TRP A 25 8.07 4.37 -0.55
C TRP A 25 8.83 4.23 0.76
N TYR A 26 9.20 5.34 1.38
CA TYR A 26 9.83 5.37 2.69
C TYR A 26 8.91 6.05 3.70
N HIS A 27 8.92 5.56 4.92
CA HIS A 27 8.20 6.11 6.07
C HIS A 27 8.89 5.71 7.38
N PRO A 28 8.64 6.41 8.49
CA PRO A 28 9.21 6.06 9.79
C PRO A 28 8.53 4.83 10.40
N HIS A 29 9.26 4.16 11.31
CA HIS A 29 8.79 3.07 12.15
C HIS A 29 8.81 3.39 13.65
N PHE A 30 8.88 4.66 14.02
CA PHE A 30 8.78 5.14 15.39
C PHE A 30 7.62 6.14 15.46
N HIS A 31 6.58 5.83 16.23
CA HIS A 31 5.31 6.57 16.19
C HIS A 31 4.84 6.76 14.75
N ALA A 32 4.81 5.66 14.01
CA ALA A 32 4.52 5.64 12.60
C ALA A 32 3.14 6.21 12.29
N ASP A 33 2.15 5.87 13.12
CA ASP A 33 0.79 6.38 13.07
C ASP A 33 0.75 7.92 13.02
N LEU A 34 1.49 8.56 13.92
CA LEU A 34 1.58 10.01 14.04
C LEU A 34 2.39 10.65 12.92
N GLN A 35 3.53 10.04 12.56
CA GLN A 35 4.47 10.65 11.63
C GLN A 35 4.01 10.52 10.19
N ILE A 36 3.38 9.41 9.81
CA ILE A 36 2.78 9.21 8.48
C ILE A 36 1.61 10.19 8.30
N GLU A 37 0.68 10.26 9.26
CA GLU A 37 -0.43 11.23 9.25
C GLU A 37 0.03 12.68 9.06
N ARG A 38 1.25 12.99 9.51
CA ARG A 38 1.86 14.32 9.35
C ARG A 38 2.65 14.50 8.06
N GLY A 39 2.60 13.51 7.16
CA GLY A 39 3.22 13.56 5.84
C GLY A 39 4.70 13.21 5.80
N LEU A 40 5.24 12.52 6.83
CA LEU A 40 6.64 12.08 6.82
C LEU A 40 6.78 10.76 6.03
N TYR A 41 6.60 10.82 4.74
CA TYR A 41 6.78 9.73 3.79
C TYR A 41 7.13 10.27 2.41
N GLY A 42 7.57 9.40 1.51
CA GLY A 42 7.77 9.77 0.11
C GLY A 42 8.01 8.57 -0.78
N PRO A 43 7.81 8.73 -2.10
CA PRO A 43 8.02 7.66 -3.07
C PRO A 43 9.52 7.44 -3.36
N ILE A 44 9.87 6.18 -3.65
CA ILE A 44 11.16 5.78 -4.22
C ILE A 44 10.86 4.97 -5.47
N LEU A 45 11.26 5.47 -6.64
CA LEU A 45 11.11 4.76 -7.89
C LEU A 45 12.46 4.22 -8.36
N ILE A 46 12.57 2.90 -8.41
CA ILE A 46 13.74 2.21 -8.96
C ILE A 46 13.36 1.71 -10.34
N ARG A 47 14.01 2.25 -11.37
CA ARG A 47 13.68 2.00 -12.77
C ARG A 47 14.25 0.68 -13.25
N GLU A 48 13.54 0.05 -14.17
CA GLU A 48 13.93 -1.23 -14.77
C GLU A 48 15.16 -1.12 -15.69
N ASP A 49 15.43 0.08 -16.19
CA ASP A 49 16.57 0.33 -17.07
C ASP A 49 17.17 1.74 -16.86
N ALA A 50 18.35 1.96 -17.47
CA ALA A 50 19.05 3.22 -17.40
C ALA A 50 18.48 4.30 -18.35
N ARG A 51 17.42 4.03 -19.10
CA ARG A 51 16.81 5.04 -19.96
C ARG A 51 16.20 6.18 -19.13
N PRO A 52 16.20 7.40 -19.65
CA PRO A 52 15.48 8.48 -19.00
C PRO A 52 14.03 8.07 -18.73
N ALA A 53 13.49 8.48 -17.59
CA ALA A 53 12.08 8.25 -17.29
C ALA A 53 11.25 8.78 -18.47
N SER A 54 10.23 8.04 -18.88
CA SER A 54 9.24 8.57 -19.81
C SER A 54 8.69 9.88 -19.20
N PRO A 55 8.67 10.99 -19.93
CA PRO A 55 8.07 12.24 -19.45
C PRO A 55 6.58 12.08 -19.08
N SER A 56 6.01 10.94 -19.40
CA SER A 56 4.62 10.56 -19.14
C SER A 56 4.42 9.58 -17.99
N ALA A 57 5.49 9.15 -17.32
CA ALA A 57 5.36 8.37 -16.10
C ALA A 57 5.00 9.30 -14.94
N ARG A 58 3.95 8.95 -14.20
CA ARG A 58 3.46 9.73 -13.05
C ARG A 58 3.51 8.92 -11.77
N ILE A 59 3.88 9.56 -10.69
CA ILE A 59 3.77 8.99 -9.35
C ILE A 59 2.55 9.65 -8.71
N LEU A 60 1.60 8.85 -8.29
CA LEU A 60 0.42 9.27 -7.55
C LEU A 60 0.46 8.63 -6.16
N VAL A 61 0.81 9.44 -5.18
CA VAL A 61 0.72 9.06 -3.77
C VAL A 61 -0.68 9.44 -3.29
N LEU A 62 -1.45 8.43 -2.95
CA LEU A 62 -2.80 8.53 -2.43
C LEU A 62 -2.72 8.50 -0.90
N ASP A 63 -3.40 9.45 -0.28
CA ASP A 63 -3.38 9.60 1.17
C ASP A 63 -4.68 10.25 1.65
N ASP A 64 -4.89 10.30 2.94
CA ASP A 64 -5.92 11.12 3.56
C ASP A 64 -5.39 11.73 4.86
N VAL A 65 -6.03 12.78 5.30
CA VAL A 65 -5.66 13.46 6.55
C VAL A 65 -6.92 13.86 7.32
N LYS A 66 -6.87 13.75 8.63
CA LYS A 66 -7.98 14.16 9.50
C LYS A 66 -7.79 15.59 9.97
N LEU A 67 -8.58 16.49 9.43
CA LEU A 67 -8.57 17.91 9.79
C LEU A 67 -9.78 18.28 10.66
N THR A 68 -9.57 19.27 11.53
CA THR A 68 -10.65 19.95 12.28
C THR A 68 -11.36 20.97 11.40
N SER A 69 -12.48 21.52 11.86
CA SER A 69 -13.29 22.48 11.10
C SER A 69 -12.59 23.79 10.76
N ASP A 70 -11.55 24.14 11.52
CA ASP A 70 -10.68 25.31 11.25
C ASP A 70 -9.49 24.98 10.33
N GLY A 71 -9.40 23.71 9.86
CA GLY A 71 -8.35 23.24 8.94
C GLY A 71 -7.06 22.85 9.61
N ALA A 72 -7.00 22.82 10.94
CA ALA A 72 -5.84 22.29 11.64
C ALA A 72 -5.83 20.75 11.59
N LEU A 73 -4.64 20.15 11.71
CA LEU A 73 -4.52 18.71 11.86
C LEU A 73 -5.23 18.28 13.16
N ALA A 74 -6.11 17.30 13.07
CA ALA A 74 -6.80 16.80 14.24
C ALA A 74 -5.79 16.19 15.23
N GLY A 75 -5.93 16.58 16.52
CA GLY A 75 -4.93 16.31 17.54
C GLY A 75 -4.83 14.83 17.93
N GLU A 76 -5.51 14.45 19.00
CA GLU A 76 -5.38 13.11 19.58
C GLU A 76 -6.12 12.03 18.77
N TRP A 77 -5.56 10.81 18.81
CA TRP A 77 -6.22 9.61 18.29
C TRP A 77 -7.36 9.20 19.24
N THR A 78 -8.53 9.03 18.68
CA THR A 78 -9.66 8.44 19.39
C THR A 78 -9.46 6.91 19.50
N ALA A 79 -10.20 6.26 20.39
CA ALA A 79 -10.20 4.79 20.45
C ALA A 79 -10.65 4.18 19.10
N MET A 80 -11.54 4.85 18.36
CA MET A 80 -11.95 4.43 17.02
C MET A 80 -10.84 4.59 15.97
N ASP A 81 -10.06 5.68 16.03
CA ASP A 81 -8.88 5.85 15.15
C ASP A 81 -7.86 4.73 15.38
N ILE A 82 -7.68 4.30 16.64
CA ILE A 82 -6.77 3.20 16.98
C ILE A 82 -7.36 1.85 16.55
N ALA A 83 -8.65 1.61 16.85
CA ALA A 83 -9.28 0.33 16.56
C ALA A 83 -9.39 0.02 15.08
N HIS A 84 -9.53 1.03 14.24
CA HIS A 84 -9.81 0.83 12.83
C HIS A 84 -8.77 1.48 11.89
N GLY A 85 -7.66 2.00 12.44
CA GLY A 85 -6.76 2.87 11.69
C GLY A 85 -7.41 4.24 11.43
N ARG A 86 -6.61 5.29 11.49
CA ARG A 86 -7.12 6.65 11.31
C ARG A 86 -7.64 6.85 9.89
N HIS A 87 -8.89 7.26 9.81
CA HIS A 87 -9.57 7.59 8.57
C HIS A 87 -9.70 9.11 8.47
N GLY A 88 -9.02 9.69 7.51
CA GLY A 88 -9.03 11.12 7.25
C GLY A 88 -10.36 11.59 6.65
N ASN A 89 -10.66 12.87 6.80
CA ASN A 89 -11.81 13.51 6.17
C ASN A 89 -11.44 14.37 4.96
N VAL A 90 -10.15 14.47 4.65
CA VAL A 90 -9.63 15.14 3.45
C VAL A 90 -8.75 14.16 2.70
N LEU A 91 -9.15 13.81 1.48
CA LEU A 91 -8.40 12.94 0.60
C LEU A 91 -7.34 13.76 -0.13
N LEU A 92 -6.16 13.17 -0.29
CA LEU A 92 -5.00 13.82 -0.90
C LEU A 92 -4.49 13.00 -2.09
N VAL A 93 -4.03 13.71 -3.11
CA VAL A 93 -3.19 13.14 -4.18
C VAL A 93 -1.91 13.97 -4.26
N ASN A 94 -0.78 13.34 -4.01
CA ASN A 94 0.53 14.02 -3.91
C ASN A 94 0.53 15.20 -2.94
N GLY A 95 -0.14 15.06 -1.79
CA GLY A 95 -0.27 16.10 -0.77
C GLY A 95 -1.22 17.25 -1.12
N VAL A 96 -1.87 17.22 -2.29
CA VAL A 96 -2.87 18.23 -2.70
C VAL A 96 -4.28 17.73 -2.35
N PRO A 97 -5.10 18.54 -1.65
CA PRO A 97 -6.49 18.16 -1.35
C PRO A 97 -7.28 17.85 -2.62
N ALA A 98 -7.90 16.68 -2.64
CA ALA A 98 -8.69 16.18 -3.76
C ALA A 98 -10.18 16.23 -3.45
N ALA A 99 -10.58 15.71 -2.31
CA ALA A 99 -11.95 15.69 -1.84
C ALA A 99 -12.02 15.92 -0.33
N VAL A 100 -13.16 16.46 0.14
CA VAL A 100 -13.47 16.60 1.56
C VAL A 100 -14.75 15.81 1.80
N GLU A 101 -14.69 14.85 2.71
CA GLU A 101 -15.85 14.05 3.08
C GLU A 101 -16.73 14.80 4.09
N ALA A 102 -18.02 14.70 3.88
CA ALA A 102 -18.99 15.28 4.80
C ALA A 102 -19.01 14.47 6.11
N SER A 103 -18.29 14.96 7.10
CA SER A 103 -18.29 14.39 8.45
C SER A 103 -18.42 15.50 9.49
N PRO A 104 -18.95 15.23 10.69
CA PRO A 104 -18.98 16.20 11.77
C PRO A 104 -17.58 16.74 12.06
N GLY A 105 -17.41 18.06 11.96
CA GLY A 105 -16.11 18.71 12.18
C GLY A 105 -15.16 18.74 10.99
N ALA A 106 -15.56 18.24 9.82
CA ALA A 106 -14.76 18.41 8.60
C ALA A 106 -14.66 19.90 8.21
N PRO A 107 -13.53 20.33 7.61
CA PRO A 107 -13.43 21.67 7.05
C PRO A 107 -14.44 21.84 5.92
N SER A 108 -14.95 23.05 5.73
CA SER A 108 -15.76 23.32 4.54
C SER A 108 -14.91 23.07 3.30
N PRO A 109 -15.45 22.38 2.26
CA PRO A 109 -14.76 22.25 1.00
C PRO A 109 -14.32 23.64 0.52
N SER A 110 -13.03 23.93 0.60
CA SER A 110 -12.52 25.13 -0.06
C SER A 110 -12.64 24.88 -1.56
N ALA A 111 -13.08 25.89 -2.33
CA ALA A 111 -13.07 25.84 -3.78
C ALA A 111 -11.64 25.83 -4.35
N GLY A 112 -10.70 25.15 -3.67
CA GLY A 112 -9.35 24.91 -4.15
C GLY A 112 -9.39 24.06 -5.41
N ALA A 113 -8.53 24.35 -6.35
CA ALA A 113 -8.44 23.55 -7.57
C ALA A 113 -8.00 22.13 -7.19
N ARG A 114 -8.88 21.15 -7.48
CA ARG A 114 -8.55 19.72 -7.40
C ARG A 114 -7.29 19.41 -8.23
N PRO A 115 -6.51 18.39 -7.87
CA PRO A 115 -5.40 17.96 -8.70
C PRO A 115 -5.83 17.73 -10.15
N VAL A 116 -5.06 18.25 -11.09
CA VAL A 116 -5.31 18.08 -12.54
C VAL A 116 -4.09 17.45 -13.18
N VAL A 117 -4.33 16.36 -13.89
CA VAL A 117 -3.35 15.71 -14.76
C VAL A 117 -3.66 16.08 -16.19
N ARG A 118 -2.66 16.56 -16.94
CA ARG A 118 -2.77 16.76 -18.39
C ARG A 118 -2.22 15.55 -19.11
N ALA A 119 -3.09 14.85 -19.85
CA ALA A 119 -2.77 13.67 -20.62
C ALA A 119 -2.78 13.99 -22.12
N THR A 120 -1.97 13.29 -22.92
CA THR A 120 -1.96 13.48 -24.37
C THR A 120 -2.95 12.54 -25.04
N ALA A 121 -3.79 13.07 -25.92
CA ALA A 121 -4.77 12.29 -26.66
C ALA A 121 -4.15 11.10 -27.41
N GLY A 122 -4.76 9.91 -27.28
CA GLY A 122 -4.31 8.67 -27.93
C GLY A 122 -3.06 8.02 -27.34
N SER A 123 -2.56 8.51 -26.20
CA SER A 123 -1.41 7.94 -25.51
C SER A 123 -1.81 6.84 -24.54
N ARG A 124 -0.83 6.04 -24.11
CA ARG A 124 -0.92 5.23 -22.89
C ARG A 124 0.04 5.82 -21.87
N GLU A 125 -0.47 6.31 -20.74
CA GLU A 125 0.34 6.87 -19.65
C GLU A 125 0.66 5.80 -18.63
N ARG A 126 1.87 5.79 -18.07
CA ARG A 126 2.25 4.94 -16.95
C ARG A 126 2.06 5.68 -15.64
N TRP A 127 1.31 5.09 -14.74
CA TRP A 127 1.09 5.61 -13.40
C TRP A 127 1.61 4.65 -12.34
N HIS A 128 2.40 5.18 -11.43
CA HIS A 128 2.88 4.51 -10.23
C HIS A 128 1.97 4.92 -9.08
N LEU A 129 1.14 4.01 -8.62
CA LEU A 129 0.15 4.25 -7.57
C LEU A 129 0.69 3.75 -6.24
N ILE A 130 0.63 4.58 -5.20
CA ILE A 130 1.07 4.26 -3.84
C ILE A 130 -0.05 4.65 -2.89
N ASN A 131 -0.51 3.73 -2.05
CA ASN A 131 -1.39 4.08 -0.93
C ASN A 131 -0.54 4.31 0.32
N ALA A 132 -0.41 5.58 0.74
CA ALA A 132 0.33 6.00 1.92
C ALA A 132 -0.58 6.37 3.11
N ALA A 133 -1.90 6.19 2.98
CA ALA A 133 -2.84 6.49 4.05
C ALA A 133 -2.68 5.54 5.24
N ASN A 134 -2.96 6.03 6.44
CA ASN A 134 -2.92 5.21 7.65
C ASN A 134 -3.93 4.06 7.59
N GLY A 135 -5.20 4.38 7.40
CA GLY A 135 -6.27 3.38 7.47
C GLY A 135 -7.19 3.32 6.25
N ARG A 136 -7.03 4.21 5.26
CA ARG A 136 -7.92 4.26 4.09
C ARG A 136 -7.49 3.29 3.00
N PHE A 137 -8.48 2.58 2.47
CA PHE A 137 -8.36 1.76 1.28
C PHE A 137 -8.89 2.54 0.08
N PHE A 138 -8.12 2.64 -0.99
CA PHE A 138 -8.58 3.30 -2.20
C PHE A 138 -9.09 2.27 -3.21
N HIS A 139 -10.36 2.36 -3.58
CA HIS A 139 -10.96 1.51 -4.61
C HIS A 139 -11.11 2.31 -5.91
N LEU A 140 -10.02 2.39 -6.66
CA LEU A 140 -9.85 3.30 -7.78
C LEU A 140 -10.63 2.86 -9.02
N THR A 141 -11.11 3.86 -9.78
CA THR A 141 -11.65 3.69 -11.12
C THR A 141 -11.44 4.95 -11.96
N VAL A 142 -11.28 4.77 -13.28
CA VAL A 142 -11.49 5.81 -14.29
C VAL A 142 -12.65 5.32 -15.16
N PRO A 143 -13.88 5.83 -14.97
CA PRO A 143 -15.07 5.26 -15.59
C PRO A 143 -14.94 5.10 -17.10
N GLY A 144 -15.15 3.88 -17.62
CA GLY A 144 -15.03 3.55 -19.04
C GLY A 144 -13.60 3.36 -19.56
N HIS A 145 -12.58 3.49 -18.70
CA HIS A 145 -11.18 3.37 -19.05
C HIS A 145 -10.46 2.41 -18.09
N PRO A 146 -10.41 1.10 -18.37
CA PRO A 146 -9.78 0.14 -17.50
C PRO A 146 -8.28 0.40 -17.37
N PHE A 147 -7.74 0.15 -16.20
CA PHE A 147 -6.31 0.10 -15.97
C PHE A 147 -5.72 -1.17 -16.58
N GLU A 148 -4.64 -1.08 -17.31
CA GLU A 148 -3.79 -2.23 -17.59
C GLU A 148 -2.75 -2.32 -16.48
N VAL A 149 -2.91 -3.28 -15.56
CA VAL A 149 -1.96 -3.50 -14.46
C VAL A 149 -0.73 -4.21 -15.01
N ILE A 150 0.42 -3.54 -14.90
CA ILE A 150 1.71 -4.00 -15.43
C ILE A 150 2.71 -4.35 -14.34
N GLY A 151 2.48 -3.92 -13.10
CA GLY A 151 3.38 -4.16 -11.98
C GLY A 151 2.67 -4.12 -10.64
N TRP A 152 3.29 -4.78 -9.67
CA TRP A 152 2.94 -4.77 -8.25
C TRP A 152 4.11 -4.25 -7.42
N ASP A 153 4.00 -4.30 -6.10
CA ASP A 153 4.99 -3.83 -5.13
C ASP A 153 6.45 -4.11 -5.54
N GLY A 154 6.75 -5.33 -5.95
CA GLY A 154 8.08 -5.82 -6.32
C GLY A 154 8.41 -5.75 -7.81
N GLY A 155 7.75 -4.87 -8.56
CA GLY A 155 8.10 -4.57 -9.95
C GLY A 155 7.16 -5.15 -11.01
N LEU A 156 7.64 -5.26 -12.25
CA LEU A 156 6.83 -5.63 -13.40
C LEU A 156 6.33 -7.08 -13.35
N LEU A 157 5.09 -7.28 -13.78
CA LEU A 157 4.49 -8.59 -13.95
C LEU A 157 4.95 -9.27 -15.25
N PRO A 158 5.07 -10.61 -15.29
CA PRO A 158 5.31 -11.35 -16.52
C PRO A 158 4.13 -11.30 -17.48
N THR A 159 2.93 -11.12 -16.96
CA THR A 159 1.68 -11.01 -17.75
C THR A 159 0.83 -9.90 -17.16
N THR A 160 0.46 -8.93 -18.00
CA THR A 160 -0.42 -7.82 -17.64
C THR A 160 -1.89 -8.24 -17.64
N TYR A 161 -2.75 -7.47 -16.98
CA TYR A 161 -4.19 -7.70 -17.01
C TYR A 161 -4.99 -6.41 -16.91
N LEU A 162 -6.22 -6.43 -17.41
CA LEU A 162 -7.12 -5.29 -17.32
C LEU A 162 -7.94 -5.33 -16.04
N ALA A 163 -8.18 -4.17 -15.45
CA ALA A 163 -8.98 -3.99 -14.27
C ALA A 163 -9.83 -2.72 -14.39
N ASP A 164 -11.15 -2.86 -14.34
CA ASP A 164 -12.07 -1.70 -14.34
C ASP A 164 -12.00 -0.93 -13.03
N THR A 165 -11.68 -1.64 -11.96
CA THR A 165 -11.44 -1.08 -10.63
C THR A 165 -10.21 -1.69 -10.01
N LEU A 166 -9.54 -0.94 -9.12
CA LEU A 166 -8.32 -1.39 -8.45
C LEU A 166 -8.38 -1.03 -6.97
N LEU A 167 -8.50 -2.05 -6.12
CA LEU A 167 -8.43 -1.87 -4.67
C LEU A 167 -6.96 -1.83 -4.24
N ILE A 168 -6.58 -0.78 -3.53
CA ILE A 168 -5.23 -0.57 -3.01
C ILE A 168 -5.31 -0.37 -1.50
N SER A 169 -4.89 -1.36 -0.72
CA SER A 169 -4.80 -1.26 0.73
C SER A 169 -3.59 -0.43 1.17
N PRO A 170 -3.56 0.08 2.41
CA PRO A 170 -2.38 0.78 2.94
C PRO A 170 -1.08 0.03 2.65
N GLY A 171 -0.08 0.74 2.15
CA GLY A 171 1.24 0.21 1.79
C GLY A 171 1.34 -0.52 0.46
N GLU A 172 0.25 -0.94 -0.17
CA GLU A 172 0.31 -1.56 -1.50
C GLU A 172 0.67 -0.53 -2.58
N ARG A 173 1.36 -1.01 -3.61
CA ARG A 173 1.72 -0.24 -4.80
C ARG A 173 1.33 -1.00 -6.05
N TYR A 174 0.92 -0.24 -7.07
CA TYR A 174 0.60 -0.77 -8.39
C TYR A 174 1.19 0.11 -9.48
N ASP A 175 1.75 -0.51 -10.50
CA ASP A 175 2.09 0.14 -11.76
C ASP A 175 1.02 -0.17 -12.78
N VAL A 176 0.44 0.87 -13.38
CA VAL A 176 -0.62 0.71 -14.35
C VAL A 176 -0.35 1.54 -15.63
N LEU A 177 -0.88 1.07 -16.75
CA LEU A 177 -1.03 1.91 -17.94
C LEU A 177 -2.49 2.35 -18.03
N LEU A 178 -2.68 3.65 -18.24
CA LEU A 178 -3.98 4.25 -18.51
C LEU A 178 -4.08 4.61 -19.99
N PRO A 179 -4.96 3.97 -20.76
CA PRO A 179 -5.28 4.38 -22.12
C PRO A 179 -6.00 5.72 -22.11
N VAL A 180 -5.46 6.69 -22.83
CA VAL A 180 -6.05 8.03 -22.97
C VAL A 180 -6.87 8.12 -24.26
N PRO A 181 -8.11 8.65 -24.24
CA PRO A 181 -8.93 8.82 -25.43
C PRO A 181 -8.21 9.59 -26.54
N GLY A 182 -8.57 9.31 -27.78
CA GLY A 182 -7.99 9.96 -28.96
C GLY A 182 -8.48 11.39 -29.22
N SER A 183 -9.48 11.87 -28.50
CA SER A 183 -10.13 13.17 -28.74
C SER A 183 -9.65 14.23 -27.75
N PRO A 184 -8.85 15.23 -28.21
CA PRO A 184 -8.48 16.35 -27.35
C PRO A 184 -9.70 17.15 -26.86
N GLY A 185 -9.68 17.59 -25.62
CA GLY A 185 -10.77 18.31 -24.96
C GLY A 185 -11.67 17.41 -24.10
N GLU A 186 -11.55 16.11 -24.19
CA GLU A 186 -12.21 15.21 -23.26
C GLU A 186 -11.65 15.39 -21.83
N ARG A 187 -12.51 15.08 -20.86
CA ARG A 187 -12.14 15.04 -19.43
C ARG A 187 -12.47 13.67 -18.87
N LEU A 188 -11.50 13.07 -18.22
CA LEU A 188 -11.68 11.86 -17.44
C LEU A 188 -11.49 12.21 -15.96
N GLU A 189 -11.88 11.30 -15.09
CA GLU A 189 -11.82 11.49 -13.65
C GLU A 189 -11.29 10.22 -13.00
N LEU A 190 -10.26 10.37 -12.17
CA LEU A 190 -9.87 9.30 -11.25
C LEU A 190 -10.74 9.43 -10.00
N ARG A 191 -11.41 8.36 -9.65
CA ARG A 191 -12.32 8.28 -8.51
C ARG A 191 -11.94 7.14 -7.58
N THR A 192 -12.31 7.25 -6.31
CA THR A 192 -12.38 6.12 -5.39
C THR A 192 -13.83 5.77 -5.14
N LEU A 193 -14.16 4.49 -5.29
CA LEU A 193 -15.49 3.94 -5.07
C LEU A 193 -15.68 3.61 -3.59
N PRO A 194 -16.92 3.45 -3.13
CA PRO A 194 -17.20 2.93 -1.80
C PRO A 194 -16.50 1.60 -1.57
N TYR A 195 -15.94 1.44 -0.39
CA TYR A 195 -15.37 0.19 0.06
C TYR A 195 -15.66 -0.03 1.55
N ASP A 196 -16.37 -1.10 1.85
CA ASP A 196 -16.62 -1.57 3.21
C ASP A 196 -15.51 -2.53 3.62
N ARG A 197 -14.60 -2.09 4.46
CA ARG A 197 -13.50 -2.93 4.96
C ARG A 197 -13.88 -3.73 6.21
N GLY A 198 -15.14 -3.70 6.63
CA GLY A 198 -15.65 -4.39 7.82
C GLY A 198 -15.84 -3.46 9.03
N GLU A 199 -16.53 -3.95 10.04
CA GLU A 199 -16.74 -3.28 11.34
C GLU A 199 -17.39 -1.89 11.26
N GLY A 200 -18.11 -1.61 10.17
CA GLY A 200 -18.74 -0.31 9.92
C GLY A 200 -17.75 0.78 9.52
N VAL A 201 -16.55 0.40 9.13
CA VAL A 201 -15.48 1.30 8.66
C VAL A 201 -15.30 1.16 7.16
N GLY A 202 -15.08 2.29 6.50
CA GLY A 202 -14.85 2.38 5.06
C GLY A 202 -15.56 3.57 4.44
N ASP A 203 -15.39 3.71 3.14
CA ASP A 203 -16.00 4.81 2.38
C ASP A 203 -17.44 4.46 2.03
N ALA A 204 -18.38 5.26 2.53
CA ALA A 204 -19.79 5.09 2.24
C ALA A 204 -20.20 5.68 0.87
N SER A 205 -19.40 6.54 0.27
CA SER A 205 -19.68 7.24 -0.97
C SER A 205 -18.45 7.31 -1.88
N GLU A 206 -18.72 7.47 -3.17
CA GLU A 206 -17.68 7.73 -4.16
C GLU A 206 -17.09 9.13 -3.98
N SER A 207 -15.79 9.24 -4.16
CA SER A 207 -15.06 10.51 -4.14
C SER A 207 -14.21 10.71 -5.38
N LEU A 208 -14.18 11.94 -5.89
CA LEU A 208 -13.37 12.33 -7.04
C LEU A 208 -11.97 12.76 -6.55
N LEU A 209 -10.93 12.09 -7.03
CA LEU A 209 -9.55 12.31 -6.61
C LEU A 209 -8.79 13.31 -7.50
N LEU A 210 -8.90 13.18 -8.82
CA LEU A 210 -8.26 14.12 -9.73
C LEU A 210 -8.99 14.19 -11.07
N ASP A 211 -8.82 15.33 -11.76
CA ASP A 211 -9.28 15.54 -13.11
C ASP A 211 -8.16 15.22 -14.11
N ILE A 212 -8.50 14.56 -15.22
CA ILE A 212 -7.59 14.25 -16.34
C ILE A 212 -8.04 15.05 -17.56
N GLU A 213 -7.27 16.06 -17.92
CA GLU A 213 -7.53 16.89 -19.11
C GLU A 213 -6.80 16.31 -20.32
N VAL A 214 -7.56 15.85 -21.32
CA VAL A 214 -6.99 15.31 -22.56
C VAL A 214 -6.61 16.46 -23.48
N GLY A 215 -5.31 16.65 -23.62
CA GLY A 215 -4.73 17.71 -24.45
C GLY A 215 -4.24 17.22 -25.83
N ARG A 216 -3.87 18.18 -26.69
CA ARG A 216 -3.22 17.91 -27.97
C ARG A 216 -1.75 17.57 -27.75
N GLY A 217 -1.20 16.68 -28.58
CA GLY A 217 0.21 16.31 -28.58
C GLY A 217 0.47 15.14 -29.50
N ALA A 218 1.71 14.77 -29.69
CA ALA A 218 2.06 13.53 -30.38
C ALA A 218 1.78 12.35 -29.41
N PRO A 219 0.94 11.38 -29.78
CA PRO A 219 0.68 10.23 -28.96
C PRO A 219 1.97 9.47 -28.64
N PHE A 220 2.03 8.91 -27.45
CA PHE A 220 3.14 8.09 -26.99
C PHE A 220 2.62 6.84 -26.24
N ASP A 221 3.50 5.87 -26.07
CA ASP A 221 3.26 4.70 -25.27
C ASP A 221 4.31 4.62 -24.17
N ALA A 222 3.87 4.73 -22.92
CA ALA A 222 4.73 4.65 -21.75
C ALA A 222 4.91 3.21 -21.22
N ALA A 223 4.43 2.20 -21.98
CA ALA A 223 4.66 0.81 -21.61
C ALA A 223 6.16 0.52 -21.48
N PRO A 224 6.58 -0.29 -20.49
CA PRO A 224 7.95 -0.75 -20.40
C PRO A 224 8.32 -1.58 -21.66
N GLY A 225 9.59 -1.52 -22.06
CA GLY A 225 10.08 -2.24 -23.24
C GLY A 225 10.12 -3.76 -23.08
N HIS A 226 9.83 -4.27 -21.91
CA HIS A 226 9.83 -5.71 -21.57
C HIS A 226 8.83 -5.99 -20.44
N ALA A 227 8.36 -7.21 -20.36
CA ALA A 227 7.60 -7.70 -19.22
C ALA A 227 8.54 -8.13 -18.09
N GLY A 228 8.02 -8.26 -16.88
CA GLY A 228 8.77 -8.82 -15.75
C GLY A 228 9.19 -10.27 -16.02
N THR A 229 10.36 -10.65 -15.50
CA THR A 229 10.82 -12.04 -15.55
C THR A 229 10.79 -12.61 -14.13
N ILE A 230 9.81 -13.44 -13.85
CA ILE A 230 9.58 -14.02 -12.52
C ILE A 230 9.50 -15.54 -12.66
N ALA A 231 10.35 -16.24 -11.91
CA ALA A 231 10.22 -17.69 -11.72
C ALA A 231 9.35 -17.96 -10.49
N ALA A 232 8.44 -18.91 -10.58
CA ALA A 232 7.71 -19.39 -9.40
C ALA A 232 8.69 -20.01 -8.39
N LEU A 233 8.52 -19.70 -7.12
CA LEU A 233 9.28 -20.33 -6.05
C LEU A 233 8.93 -21.82 -6.01
N PRO A 234 9.94 -22.71 -5.86
CA PRO A 234 9.72 -24.16 -5.88
C PRO A 234 9.18 -24.64 -4.53
N VAL A 235 7.88 -24.46 -4.31
CA VAL A 235 7.19 -24.85 -3.08
C VAL A 235 6.07 -25.85 -3.37
N ASP A 236 5.80 -26.70 -2.38
CA ASP A 236 4.52 -27.39 -2.30
C ASP A 236 3.48 -26.42 -1.75
N THR A 237 2.59 -25.96 -2.62
CA THR A 237 1.57 -24.96 -2.27
C THR A 237 0.53 -25.45 -1.26
N THR A 238 0.52 -26.74 -0.95
CA THR A 238 -0.37 -27.37 0.05
C THR A 238 0.25 -27.42 1.44
N THR A 239 1.58 -27.33 1.54
CA THR A 239 2.32 -27.39 2.81
C THR A 239 2.51 -25.98 3.35
N VAL A 240 1.96 -25.71 4.54
CA VAL A 240 2.18 -24.46 5.28
C VAL A 240 3.38 -24.66 6.22
N THR A 241 4.41 -23.82 6.07
CA THR A 241 5.60 -23.87 6.95
C THR A 241 5.33 -23.07 8.23
N ARG A 242 4.67 -21.91 8.12
CA ARG A 242 4.32 -21.05 9.26
C ARG A 242 2.89 -20.56 9.14
N SER A 243 2.21 -20.49 10.29
CA SER A 243 0.86 -19.92 10.37
C SER A 243 0.86 -18.73 11.33
N PHE A 244 0.26 -17.63 10.89
CA PHE A 244 0.06 -16.42 11.67
C PHE A 244 -1.44 -16.16 11.78
N THR A 245 -1.90 -15.86 12.98
CA THR A 245 -3.29 -15.44 13.23
C THR A 245 -3.24 -13.99 13.67
N LEU A 246 -3.94 -13.13 12.93
CA LEU A 246 -4.18 -11.75 13.29
C LEU A 246 -5.43 -11.68 14.15
N ASP A 247 -5.32 -11.06 15.33
CA ASP A 247 -6.40 -10.96 16.31
C ASP A 247 -6.33 -9.63 17.08
N GLU A 248 -7.41 -9.29 17.82
CA GLU A 248 -7.53 -8.03 18.52
C GLU A 248 -8.29 -8.15 19.85
N ASP A 249 -8.02 -7.24 20.80
CA ASP A 249 -8.82 -6.97 21.98
C ASP A 249 -9.15 -5.47 22.05
N LEU A 250 -10.29 -5.09 21.47
CA LEU A 250 -10.75 -3.70 21.47
C LEU A 250 -11.27 -3.24 22.84
N ALA A 251 -11.58 -4.17 23.75
CA ALA A 251 -12.09 -3.90 25.08
C ALA A 251 -11.03 -3.91 26.18
N SER A 252 -9.76 -4.05 25.82
CA SER A 252 -8.66 -4.05 26.77
C SER A 252 -8.66 -2.79 27.65
N LYS A 253 -8.35 -2.96 28.93
CA LYS A 253 -8.17 -1.84 29.86
C LYS A 253 -7.06 -0.86 29.49
N TYR A 254 -6.20 -1.23 28.55
CA TYR A 254 -5.12 -0.39 28.01
C TYR A 254 -5.48 0.29 26.68
N GLY A 255 -6.75 0.22 26.26
CA GLY A 255 -7.24 0.59 24.94
C GLY A 255 -7.12 -0.57 23.93
N PRO A 256 -7.46 -0.35 22.66
CA PRO A 256 -7.33 -1.38 21.63
C PRO A 256 -5.93 -1.96 21.55
N LEU A 257 -5.82 -3.28 21.53
CA LEU A 257 -4.59 -4.05 21.36
C LEU A 257 -4.74 -5.03 20.20
N PHE A 258 -3.63 -5.28 19.52
CA PHE A 258 -3.61 -6.15 18.34
C PHE A 258 -2.51 -7.19 18.48
N PHE A 259 -2.75 -8.38 17.97
CA PHE A 259 -1.91 -9.54 18.19
C PHE A 259 -1.57 -10.24 16.88
N ILE A 260 -0.38 -10.86 16.86
CA ILE A 260 -0.04 -11.93 15.92
C ILE A 260 0.24 -13.19 16.75
N ASN A 261 -0.52 -14.26 16.53
CA ASN A 261 -0.42 -15.52 17.29
C ASN A 261 -0.62 -15.35 18.82
N ASN A 262 -1.53 -14.47 19.24
CA ASN A 262 -1.76 -14.08 20.64
C ASN A 262 -0.54 -13.45 21.34
N GLU A 263 0.46 -13.01 20.57
CA GLU A 263 1.62 -12.27 21.05
C GLU A 263 1.50 -10.81 20.66
N ILE A 264 2.07 -9.93 21.47
CA ILE A 264 2.06 -8.49 21.28
C ILE A 264 3.49 -7.96 21.20
N TRP A 265 3.79 -7.17 20.18
CA TRP A 265 5.05 -6.44 20.08
C TRP A 265 5.19 -5.40 21.19
N PRO A 266 6.38 -5.22 21.83
CA PRO A 266 7.66 -5.89 21.54
C PRO A 266 7.96 -7.10 22.44
N PHE A 267 6.96 -7.76 22.99
CA PHE A 267 7.11 -8.84 23.96
C PHE A 267 7.10 -10.25 23.32
N ASN A 268 6.97 -10.33 22.00
CA ASN A 268 7.10 -11.58 21.24
C ASN A 268 8.57 -11.92 20.94
N ASN A 269 8.82 -13.20 20.61
CA ASN A 269 10.15 -13.64 20.21
C ASN A 269 10.27 -13.58 18.68
N PRO A 270 11.43 -13.16 18.15
CA PRO A 270 11.70 -13.30 16.72
C PRO A 270 11.60 -14.76 16.27
N ILE A 271 11.12 -14.96 15.05
CA ILE A 271 11.17 -16.26 14.40
C ILE A 271 12.52 -16.44 13.68
N ASP A 272 13.07 -17.65 13.71
CA ASP A 272 14.35 -17.96 13.06
C ASP A 272 14.15 -18.47 11.64
N ALA A 273 15.00 -18.02 10.73
CA ALA A 273 15.10 -18.50 9.35
C ALA A 273 16.58 -18.44 8.88
N HIS A 274 16.91 -19.11 7.78
CA HIS A 274 18.24 -19.08 7.20
C HIS A 274 18.22 -18.51 5.79
N LEU A 275 19.32 -17.87 5.42
CA LEU A 275 19.50 -17.32 4.08
C LEU A 275 19.36 -18.43 3.03
N GLY A 276 18.48 -18.23 2.07
CA GLY A 276 18.18 -19.18 1.00
C GLY A 276 16.98 -20.09 1.28
N ASP A 277 16.51 -20.18 2.52
CA ASP A 277 15.31 -20.95 2.85
C ASP A 277 14.09 -20.40 2.11
N ILE A 278 13.19 -21.31 1.75
CA ILE A 278 11.90 -20.96 1.16
C ILE A 278 10.80 -21.53 2.05
N GLU A 279 9.89 -20.68 2.46
CA GLU A 279 8.77 -21.04 3.32
C GLU A 279 7.43 -20.67 2.69
N VAL A 280 6.39 -21.40 3.06
CA VAL A 280 5.00 -21.03 2.78
C VAL A 280 4.39 -20.51 4.07
N TRP A 281 4.02 -19.22 4.06
CA TRP A 281 3.33 -18.58 5.15
C TRP A 281 1.83 -18.57 4.89
N GLU A 282 1.06 -18.86 5.92
CA GLU A 282 -0.39 -18.65 5.95
C GLU A 282 -0.69 -17.58 6.99
N VAL A 283 -1.30 -16.49 6.55
CA VAL A 283 -1.78 -15.41 7.43
C VAL A 283 -3.29 -15.48 7.47
N LYS A 284 -3.84 -15.73 8.67
CA LYS A 284 -5.27 -15.81 8.95
C LYS A 284 -5.71 -14.55 9.67
N ASN A 285 -6.73 -13.92 9.16
CA ASN A 285 -7.42 -12.82 9.80
C ASN A 285 -8.71 -13.36 10.43
N VAL A 286 -8.81 -13.37 11.76
CA VAL A 286 -10.02 -13.83 12.48
C VAL A 286 -10.92 -12.67 12.89
N MET A 287 -10.52 -11.44 12.58
CA MET A 287 -11.25 -10.21 12.90
C MET A 287 -12.32 -9.87 11.87
N GLY A 288 -13.17 -8.92 12.22
CA GLY A 288 -14.25 -8.40 11.37
C GLY A 288 -13.81 -7.37 10.34
N GLY A 289 -12.61 -6.80 10.47
CA GLY A 289 -12.01 -5.82 9.57
C GLY A 289 -10.95 -6.43 8.64
N ASP A 290 -10.68 -5.76 7.53
CA ASP A 290 -9.62 -6.13 6.59
C ASP A 290 -8.26 -5.58 7.06
N HIS A 291 -7.18 -6.38 6.93
CA HIS A 291 -5.83 -6.01 7.35
C HIS A 291 -4.81 -6.24 6.24
N PRO A 292 -4.05 -5.21 5.81
CA PRO A 292 -2.88 -5.42 4.95
C PRO A 292 -1.72 -5.96 5.79
N PHE A 293 -1.11 -7.05 5.34
CA PHE A 293 0.06 -7.66 5.96
C PHE A 293 1.31 -7.34 5.14
N HIS A 294 2.33 -6.79 5.80
CA HIS A 294 3.60 -6.40 5.20
C HIS A 294 4.78 -7.17 5.79
N LEU A 295 5.75 -7.51 4.93
CA LEU A 295 7.02 -8.14 5.29
C LEU A 295 8.18 -7.32 4.75
N HIS A 296 9.06 -6.89 5.65
CA HIS A 296 10.27 -6.15 5.30
C HIS A 296 11.36 -7.04 4.69
N GLY A 297 12.19 -6.46 3.86
CA GLY A 297 13.46 -7.03 3.38
C GLY A 297 13.36 -8.16 2.37
N MET A 298 12.19 -8.73 2.17
CA MET A 298 11.92 -9.81 1.23
C MET A 298 10.66 -9.54 0.43
N PHE A 299 10.61 -10.07 -0.80
CA PHE A 299 9.37 -10.20 -1.55
C PHE A 299 8.83 -11.62 -1.43
N PHE A 300 7.53 -11.74 -1.59
CA PHE A 300 6.84 -13.01 -1.61
C PHE A 300 5.92 -13.14 -2.83
N GLN A 301 5.56 -14.38 -3.15
CA GLN A 301 4.60 -14.72 -4.20
C GLN A 301 3.31 -15.21 -3.56
N VAL A 302 2.20 -14.51 -3.82
CA VAL A 302 0.89 -14.94 -3.32
C VAL A 302 0.48 -16.23 -4.02
N LEU A 303 0.10 -17.24 -3.23
CA LEU A 303 -0.32 -18.56 -3.71
C LEU A 303 -1.83 -18.69 -3.73
N SER A 304 -2.50 -18.17 -2.68
CA SER A 304 -3.96 -18.20 -2.60
C SER A 304 -4.50 -17.08 -1.72
N ARG A 305 -5.77 -16.69 -1.96
CA ARG A 305 -6.58 -15.81 -1.12
C ARG A 305 -7.91 -16.50 -0.85
N ALA A 306 -8.33 -16.58 0.42
CA ALA A 306 -9.55 -17.29 0.83
C ALA A 306 -9.64 -18.70 0.19
N ASP A 307 -8.53 -19.44 0.21
CA ASP A 307 -8.36 -20.77 -0.41
C ASP A 307 -8.52 -20.82 -1.94
N VAL A 308 -8.72 -19.69 -2.61
CA VAL A 308 -8.73 -19.60 -4.07
C VAL A 308 -7.31 -19.29 -4.56
N ALA A 309 -6.79 -20.11 -5.47
CA ALA A 309 -5.44 -19.93 -6.02
C ALA A 309 -5.30 -18.55 -6.69
N GLU A 310 -4.18 -17.85 -6.40
CA GLU A 310 -3.85 -16.61 -7.11
C GLU A 310 -3.46 -16.93 -8.55
N PRO A 311 -4.21 -16.44 -9.54
CA PRO A 311 -3.95 -16.80 -10.95
C PRO A 311 -2.73 -16.09 -11.54
N ARG A 312 -2.15 -15.13 -10.84
CA ARG A 312 -1.08 -14.27 -11.35
C ARG A 312 0.18 -14.46 -10.56
N LEU A 313 1.30 -14.54 -11.25
CA LEU A 313 2.62 -14.57 -10.66
C LEU A 313 3.19 -13.14 -10.58
N GLY A 314 3.58 -12.72 -9.40
CA GLY A 314 4.17 -11.42 -9.16
C GLY A 314 4.85 -11.36 -7.80
N TRP A 315 5.73 -10.38 -7.62
CA TRP A 315 6.36 -10.10 -6.35
C TRP A 315 5.55 -9.06 -5.58
N LYS A 316 5.26 -9.36 -4.33
CA LYS A 316 4.65 -8.44 -3.37
C LYS A 316 5.43 -8.41 -2.07
N ASP A 317 5.32 -7.35 -1.33
CA ASP A 317 5.76 -7.24 0.05
C ASP A 317 4.60 -6.88 0.99
N THR A 318 3.47 -6.46 0.44
CA THR A 318 2.25 -6.10 1.15
C THR A 318 1.07 -6.83 0.53
N VAL A 319 0.23 -7.47 1.34
CA VAL A 319 -0.94 -8.21 0.84
C VAL A 319 -2.15 -8.00 1.74
N LEU A 320 -3.29 -7.70 1.14
CA LEU A 320 -4.55 -7.61 1.86
C LEU A 320 -5.00 -9.00 2.34
N VAL A 321 -5.18 -9.13 3.66
CA VAL A 321 -5.82 -10.29 4.30
C VAL A 321 -7.24 -9.89 4.67
N GLY A 322 -8.21 -10.34 3.89
CA GLY A 322 -9.61 -9.99 4.08
C GLY A 322 -10.16 -10.49 5.43
N ARG A 323 -11.18 -9.81 5.93
CA ARG A 323 -11.89 -10.19 7.16
C ARG A 323 -12.35 -11.64 7.14
N SER A 324 -12.18 -12.34 8.26
CA SER A 324 -12.54 -13.75 8.43
C SER A 324 -12.00 -14.65 7.29
N SER A 325 -10.78 -14.36 6.83
CA SER A 325 -10.17 -14.98 5.66
C SER A 325 -8.70 -15.30 5.88
N SER A 326 -8.04 -15.86 4.88
CA SER A 326 -6.61 -16.15 4.91
C SER A 326 -5.94 -15.85 3.57
N VAL A 327 -4.63 -15.62 3.64
CA VAL A 327 -3.76 -15.54 2.47
C VAL A 327 -2.58 -16.48 2.68
N ARG A 328 -2.22 -17.23 1.63
CA ARG A 328 -0.97 -18.01 1.60
C ARG A 328 -0.02 -17.40 0.59
N PHE A 329 1.25 -17.32 0.96
CA PHE A 329 2.29 -16.87 0.07
C PHE A 329 3.60 -17.62 0.31
N ALA A 330 4.42 -17.72 -0.73
CA ALA A 330 5.77 -18.26 -0.65
C ALA A 330 6.77 -17.12 -0.50
N VAL A 331 7.68 -17.22 0.46
CA VAL A 331 8.77 -16.27 0.69
C VAL A 331 10.10 -17.00 0.63
N ARG A 332 11.11 -16.34 0.01
CA ARG A 332 12.51 -16.75 0.08
C ARG A 332 13.29 -15.71 0.85
N TYR A 333 14.13 -16.16 1.77
CA TYR A 333 14.96 -15.29 2.59
C TYR A 333 16.25 -14.93 1.86
N ASP A 334 16.27 -13.79 1.20
CA ASP A 334 17.38 -13.34 0.34
C ASP A 334 18.34 -12.36 1.03
N THR A 335 18.03 -11.92 2.25
CA THR A 335 18.79 -10.87 2.94
C THR A 335 18.95 -11.21 4.42
N LEU A 336 20.21 -11.22 4.90
CA LEU A 336 20.55 -11.44 6.31
C LEU A 336 20.04 -10.30 7.20
N GLY A 337 19.75 -10.62 8.46
CA GLY A 337 19.43 -9.64 9.51
C GLY A 337 18.06 -9.81 10.11
N MET A 338 17.66 -8.85 10.93
CA MET A 338 16.35 -8.78 11.57
C MET A 338 15.41 -8.00 10.68
N TRP A 339 14.24 -8.57 10.35
CA TRP A 339 13.24 -8.00 9.48
C TRP A 339 11.87 -8.04 10.14
N MET A 340 11.15 -6.93 10.08
CA MET A 340 9.80 -6.83 10.65
C MET A 340 8.77 -7.45 9.70
N TYR A 341 7.70 -7.98 10.27
CA TYR A 341 6.43 -8.23 9.60
C TYR A 341 5.30 -7.67 10.47
N HIS A 342 4.31 -7.03 9.86
CA HIS A 342 3.28 -6.33 10.62
C HIS A 342 2.03 -6.03 9.78
N CYS A 343 0.95 -5.63 10.45
CA CYS A 343 -0.15 -4.95 9.78
C CYS A 343 0.33 -3.59 9.26
N GLN A 344 -0.01 -3.25 8.03
CA GLN A 344 0.38 -1.97 7.42
C GLN A 344 -0.57 -0.81 7.78
N ILE A 345 -1.54 -1.04 8.67
CA ILE A 345 -2.25 0.02 9.37
C ILE A 345 -1.37 0.44 10.55
N PRO A 346 -0.76 1.65 10.56
CA PRO A 346 0.24 2.02 11.56
C PRO A 346 -0.28 1.96 13.00
N GLU A 347 -1.54 2.33 13.24
CA GLU A 347 -2.19 2.26 14.55
C GLU A 347 -2.19 0.83 15.11
N HIS A 348 -2.42 -0.18 14.24
CA HIS A 348 -2.42 -1.58 14.65
C HIS A 348 -0.99 -2.07 14.95
N ALA A 349 -0.02 -1.70 14.10
CA ALA A 349 1.39 -2.02 14.33
C ALA A 349 1.92 -1.43 15.63
N GLU A 350 1.67 -0.14 15.89
CA GLU A 350 2.07 0.57 17.12
C GLU A 350 1.38 0.00 18.38
N ARG A 351 0.26 -0.70 18.21
CA ARG A 351 -0.50 -1.35 19.29
C ARG A 351 -0.32 -2.86 19.34
N GLY A 352 0.74 -3.38 18.69
CA GLY A 352 1.23 -4.73 18.90
C GLY A 352 1.14 -5.70 17.75
N MET A 353 0.46 -5.37 16.61
CA MET A 353 0.35 -6.27 15.47
C MET A 353 1.64 -6.26 14.63
N MET A 354 2.72 -6.69 15.23
CA MET A 354 4.06 -6.73 14.65
C MET A 354 4.88 -7.89 15.22
N GLY A 355 5.82 -8.41 14.42
CA GLY A 355 6.82 -9.38 14.83
C GLY A 355 8.08 -9.23 14.01
N GLU A 356 9.07 -10.07 14.30
CA GLU A 356 10.37 -10.07 13.62
C GLU A 356 10.75 -11.47 13.15
N VAL A 357 11.47 -11.51 12.03
CA VAL A 357 12.19 -12.69 11.55
C VAL A 357 13.68 -12.42 11.54
N MET A 358 14.44 -13.28 12.20
CA MET A 358 15.90 -13.26 12.19
C MET A 358 16.38 -14.19 11.08
N VAL A 359 16.98 -13.64 10.03
CA VAL A 359 17.59 -14.40 8.94
C VAL A 359 19.07 -14.54 9.21
N ALA A 360 19.50 -15.74 9.59
CA ALA A 360 20.88 -16.09 9.85
C ALA A 360 21.57 -16.67 8.61
N ALA A 361 22.90 -16.76 8.64
CA ALA A 361 23.63 -17.54 7.65
C ALA A 361 23.30 -19.05 7.81
N PRO A 362 23.39 -19.85 6.72
CA PRO A 362 23.11 -21.29 6.76
C PRO A 362 23.99 -22.05 7.74
#